data_006f053fc3a8e9f9acc45df53a9b05b1
#
_entry.id   006f053fc3a8e9f9acc45df53a9b05b1
#
_cell.length_a   1.000
_cell.length_b   1.000
_cell.length_c   1.000
_cell.angle_alpha   90.00
_cell.angle_beta   90.00
_cell.angle_gamma   90.00
#
_symmetry.space_group_name_H-M   'P 1'
#
loop_
_entity.id
_entity.type
_entity.pdbx_description
1 polymer ?
#
loop_
_entity_poly.entity_id
_entity_poly.type
_entity_poly.pdbx_seq_one_letter_code
_entity_poly.pdbx_strand_id
1 'polypeptide(L)'
;MPSKRIKMENNEPGNEEIKFENRIPLEELKTAVDDLKSQLSRIIIGQEEFIEFLIIALLADGHVLIEGVPGVAKTITAKLFAGTLETKFSRIQFTPDLMPSDVLGTSVLNQKTAAFEFIPGPVFANIVLIDEINRSPAKTQAALFEVMEERQITIDGKLYSMPPPFMVVATQNPIEQEGTYALPEAQLDRFLFKIKVKYPKVEDEVRILQTHHERKGNLPQNEIKPVLTLENYKSSGNRSGKYE
;
A
#
# COMPACT_ATOMS: atom_id res chain seq x y z
N MET A 1 -51.45 2.61 -57.05
CA MET A 1 -50.81 2.09 -55.85
C MET A 1 -49.91 3.17 -55.35
N PRO A 2 -50.12 3.77 -54.16
CA PRO A 2 -49.31 4.88 -53.66
C PRO A 2 -48.11 4.37 -52.89
N SER A 3 -46.94 5.00 -53.17
CA SER A 3 -45.67 4.81 -52.59
C SER A 3 -45.66 5.27 -51.11
N LYS A 4 -45.31 4.37 -50.19
CA LYS A 4 -45.05 4.72 -48.76
C LYS A 4 -43.69 5.38 -48.61
N ARG A 5 -43.71 6.67 -48.26
CA ARG A 5 -42.53 7.38 -47.76
C ARG A 5 -42.22 6.92 -46.34
N ILE A 6 -41.04 6.36 -46.15
CA ILE A 6 -40.49 6.07 -44.82
C ILE A 6 -39.95 7.41 -44.25
N LYS A 7 -40.53 7.86 -43.15
CA LYS A 7 -39.95 8.96 -42.33
C LYS A 7 -38.77 8.38 -41.53
N MET A 8 -37.59 8.88 -41.79
CA MET A 8 -36.45 8.71 -40.88
C MET A 8 -36.64 9.66 -39.71
N GLU A 9 -36.86 9.14 -38.54
CA GLU A 9 -36.73 9.89 -37.30
C GLU A 9 -35.23 10.07 -36.99
N ASN A 10 -34.78 11.33 -36.94
CA ASN A 10 -33.46 11.70 -36.43
C ASN A 10 -33.46 11.51 -34.92
N ASN A 11 -32.87 10.42 -34.44
CA ASN A 11 -32.44 10.32 -33.05
C ASN A 11 -31.15 11.08 -32.91
N GLU A 12 -31.21 12.29 -32.36
CA GLU A 12 -30.05 12.99 -31.82
C GLU A 12 -29.51 12.16 -30.62
N PRO A 13 -28.19 11.91 -30.52
CA PRO A 13 -27.65 11.25 -29.35
C PRO A 13 -27.82 12.19 -28.14
N GLY A 14 -28.65 11.76 -27.19
CA GLY A 14 -28.84 12.45 -25.92
C GLY A 14 -27.48 12.64 -25.26
N ASN A 15 -27.18 13.88 -24.89
CA ASN A 15 -26.11 14.23 -23.98
C ASN A 15 -26.41 13.56 -22.62
N GLU A 16 -25.94 12.34 -22.43
CA GLU A 16 -25.84 11.77 -21.08
C GLU A 16 -24.75 12.57 -20.35
N GLU A 17 -25.17 13.55 -19.57
CA GLU A 17 -24.30 14.16 -18.57
C GLU A 17 -23.77 13.05 -17.67
N ILE A 18 -22.47 12.74 -17.80
CA ILE A 18 -21.78 11.84 -16.88
C ILE A 18 -21.83 12.50 -15.51
N LYS A 19 -22.79 12.13 -14.70
CA LYS A 19 -22.88 12.56 -13.31
C LYS A 19 -21.72 11.93 -12.55
N PHE A 20 -20.71 12.73 -12.26
CA PHE A 20 -19.63 12.40 -11.35
C PHE A 20 -20.13 12.50 -9.89
N GLU A 21 -21.07 11.65 -9.52
CA GLU A 21 -21.52 11.53 -8.14
C GLU A 21 -20.51 10.70 -7.35
N ASN A 22 -20.08 11.21 -6.20
CA ASN A 22 -19.13 10.65 -5.21
C ASN A 22 -17.63 10.92 -5.44
N ARG A 23 -17.25 12.15 -5.70
CA ARG A 23 -15.87 12.60 -5.45
C ARG A 23 -15.83 13.35 -4.13
N ILE A 24 -14.86 13.02 -3.26
CA ILE A 24 -14.50 13.93 -2.16
C ILE A 24 -14.22 15.30 -2.80
N PRO A 25 -14.79 16.39 -2.29
CA PRO A 25 -14.43 17.72 -2.75
C PRO A 25 -12.91 17.88 -2.74
N LEU A 26 -12.32 18.40 -3.81
CA LEU A 26 -10.87 18.52 -3.95
C LEU A 26 -10.22 19.25 -2.75
N GLU A 27 -10.93 20.20 -2.17
CA GLU A 27 -10.51 20.94 -0.98
C GLU A 27 -10.42 20.04 0.27
N GLU A 28 -11.35 19.12 0.46
CA GLU A 28 -11.31 18.16 1.58
C GLU A 28 -10.15 17.17 1.44
N LEU A 29 -9.93 16.67 0.22
CA LEU A 29 -8.80 15.80 -0.08
C LEU A 29 -7.47 16.53 0.17
N LYS A 30 -7.34 17.76 -0.30
CA LYS A 30 -6.17 18.60 -0.08
C LYS A 30 -5.90 18.79 1.40
N THR A 31 -6.92 19.16 2.17
CA THR A 31 -6.82 19.36 3.62
C THR A 31 -6.35 18.07 4.31
N ALA A 32 -6.92 16.92 3.96
CA ALA A 32 -6.53 15.64 4.51
C ALA A 32 -5.06 15.27 4.17
N VAL A 33 -4.61 15.54 2.95
CA VAL A 33 -3.21 15.33 2.53
C VAL A 33 -2.25 16.24 3.31
N ASP A 34 -2.60 17.52 3.46
CA ASP A 34 -1.79 18.50 4.20
C ASP A 34 -1.69 18.12 5.68
N ASP A 35 -2.79 17.68 6.30
CA ASP A 35 -2.82 17.21 7.69
C ASP A 35 -1.98 15.95 7.88
N LEU A 36 -2.10 14.98 6.96
CA LEU A 36 -1.34 13.74 6.98
C LEU A 36 0.17 14.02 6.87
N LYS A 37 0.55 14.86 5.91
CA LYS A 37 1.94 15.31 5.73
C LYS A 37 2.47 16.02 6.98
N SER A 38 1.69 16.93 7.54
CA SER A 38 2.05 17.68 8.75
C SER A 38 2.30 16.76 9.95
N GLN A 39 1.41 15.78 10.20
CA GLN A 39 1.57 14.84 11.31
C GLN A 39 2.82 13.98 11.16
N LEU A 40 3.08 13.45 9.95
CA LEU A 40 4.24 12.61 9.70
C LEU A 40 5.53 13.39 9.79
N SER A 41 5.62 14.59 9.20
CA SER A 41 6.82 15.43 9.21
C SER A 41 7.22 15.95 10.60
N ARG A 42 6.29 15.99 11.56
CA ARG A 42 6.61 16.28 12.97
C ARG A 42 7.42 15.18 13.64
N ILE A 43 7.28 13.95 13.16
CA ILE A 43 7.92 12.77 13.76
C ILE A 43 9.11 12.32 12.91
N ILE A 44 8.92 12.31 11.59
CA ILE A 44 9.92 11.85 10.61
C ILE A 44 10.59 13.09 10.02
N ILE A 45 11.78 13.37 10.51
CA ILE A 45 12.56 14.56 10.16
C ILE A 45 13.51 14.25 9.00
N GLY A 46 13.59 15.14 8.00
CA GLY A 46 14.51 15.04 6.87
C GLY A 46 14.11 14.00 5.82
N GLN A 47 12.83 13.53 5.81
CA GLN A 47 12.32 12.54 4.87
C GLN A 47 11.01 12.99 4.21
N GLU A 48 10.86 14.29 3.95
CA GLU A 48 9.64 14.90 3.41
C GLU A 48 9.29 14.33 2.05
N GLU A 49 10.28 14.15 1.17
CA GLU A 49 10.09 13.56 -0.16
C GLU A 49 9.57 12.12 -0.08
N PHE A 50 10.08 11.34 0.88
CA PHE A 50 9.61 9.97 1.10
C PHE A 50 8.15 9.94 1.54
N ILE A 51 7.75 10.83 2.45
CA ILE A 51 6.35 10.96 2.90
C ILE A 51 5.45 11.33 1.72
N GLU A 52 5.86 12.28 0.88
CA GLU A 52 5.10 12.68 -0.31
C GLU A 52 4.87 11.51 -1.27
N PHE A 53 5.91 10.73 -1.58
CA PHE A 53 5.76 9.57 -2.46
C PHE A 53 4.84 8.50 -1.87
N LEU A 54 4.84 8.28 -0.54
CA LEU A 54 3.89 7.37 0.09
C LEU A 54 2.45 7.84 -0.08
N ILE A 55 2.18 9.14 0.09
CA ILE A 55 0.86 9.73 -0.08
C ILE A 55 0.40 9.61 -1.54
N ILE A 56 1.27 9.96 -2.50
CA ILE A 56 0.95 9.86 -3.92
C ILE A 56 0.67 8.41 -4.31
N ALA A 57 1.48 7.46 -3.82
CA ALA A 57 1.29 6.05 -4.11
C ALA A 57 -0.04 5.52 -3.54
N LEU A 58 -0.42 5.95 -2.33
CA LEU A 58 -1.73 5.61 -1.76
C LEU A 58 -2.88 6.11 -2.63
N LEU A 59 -2.83 7.39 -3.04
CA LEU A 59 -3.88 8.01 -3.84
C LEU A 59 -3.97 7.43 -5.27
N ALA A 60 -2.84 6.96 -5.80
CA ALA A 60 -2.75 6.31 -7.10
C ALA A 60 -2.99 4.78 -7.04
N ASP A 61 -3.34 4.24 -5.85
CA ASP A 61 -3.53 2.80 -5.60
C ASP A 61 -2.30 1.97 -6.02
N GLY A 62 -1.09 2.52 -5.81
CA GLY A 62 0.19 1.93 -6.21
C GLY A 62 0.97 1.35 -5.04
N HIS A 63 2.05 0.64 -5.37
CA HIS A 63 3.01 0.08 -4.43
C HIS A 63 4.33 0.83 -4.49
N VAL A 64 5.16 0.74 -3.45
CA VAL A 64 6.42 1.49 -3.34
C VAL A 64 7.57 0.57 -2.99
N LEU A 65 8.68 0.71 -3.73
CA LEU A 65 9.96 0.09 -3.39
C LEU A 65 10.91 1.14 -2.81
N ILE A 66 11.42 0.88 -1.61
CA ILE A 66 12.36 1.76 -0.94
C ILE A 66 13.75 1.15 -1.01
N GLU A 67 14.64 1.83 -1.67
CA GLU A 67 16.07 1.51 -1.68
C GLU A 67 16.81 2.42 -0.70
N GLY A 68 17.45 1.85 0.28
CA GLY A 68 18.20 2.66 1.26
C GLY A 68 18.86 1.81 2.32
N VAL A 69 19.87 2.42 2.94
CA VAL A 69 20.66 1.81 3.99
C VAL A 69 19.85 1.51 5.27
N PRO A 70 20.31 0.62 6.12
CA PRO A 70 19.72 0.40 7.45
C PRO A 70 19.67 1.68 8.28
N GLY A 71 18.65 1.82 9.14
CA GLY A 71 18.59 2.92 10.12
C GLY A 71 17.95 4.23 9.63
N VAL A 72 17.52 4.34 8.39
CA VAL A 72 16.88 5.55 7.84
C VAL A 72 15.37 5.63 8.07
N ALA A 73 14.89 5.14 9.18
CA ALA A 73 13.49 5.27 9.64
C ALA A 73 12.42 4.64 8.71
N LYS A 74 12.76 3.77 7.75
CA LYS A 74 11.80 3.17 6.79
C LYS A 74 10.61 2.50 7.47
N THR A 75 10.89 1.62 8.43
CA THR A 75 9.87 0.85 9.16
C THR A 75 8.95 1.74 9.99
N ILE A 76 9.52 2.71 10.71
CA ILE A 76 8.71 3.60 11.53
C ILE A 76 7.83 4.51 10.68
N THR A 77 8.34 5.01 9.54
CA THR A 77 7.56 5.83 8.62
C THR A 77 6.36 5.07 8.05
N ALA A 78 6.55 3.83 7.56
CA ALA A 78 5.45 3.01 7.05
C ALA A 78 4.40 2.70 8.14
N LYS A 79 4.84 2.44 9.38
CA LYS A 79 3.95 2.18 10.51
C LYS A 79 3.15 3.41 10.92
N LEU A 80 3.78 4.58 10.99
CA LEU A 80 3.11 5.84 11.31
C LEU A 80 2.14 6.23 10.18
N PHE A 81 2.54 6.04 8.92
CA PHE A 81 1.69 6.27 7.76
C PHE A 81 0.40 5.44 7.85
N ALA A 82 0.49 4.14 8.14
CA ALA A 82 -0.69 3.30 8.34
C ALA A 82 -1.58 3.79 9.51
N GLY A 83 -0.96 4.30 10.58
CA GLY A 83 -1.67 4.86 11.74
C GLY A 83 -2.47 6.12 11.40
N THR A 84 -1.99 6.96 10.47
CA THR A 84 -2.73 8.15 10.01
C THR A 84 -3.95 7.82 9.16
N LEU A 85 -4.05 6.58 8.64
CA LEU A 85 -5.12 6.11 7.77
C LEU A 85 -6.15 5.24 8.50
N GLU A 86 -5.98 4.99 9.80
CA GLU A 86 -6.80 4.05 10.58
C GLU A 86 -6.92 2.66 9.90
N THR A 87 -5.81 2.21 9.33
CA THR A 87 -5.75 0.97 8.55
C THR A 87 -4.95 -0.12 9.24
N LYS A 88 -5.25 -1.38 8.89
CA LYS A 88 -4.47 -2.51 9.38
C LYS A 88 -3.06 -2.49 8.78
N PHE A 89 -2.06 -2.47 9.65
CA PHE A 89 -0.65 -2.56 9.30
C PHE A 89 -0.12 -3.96 9.55
N SER A 90 0.70 -4.45 8.63
CA SER A 90 1.48 -5.68 8.80
C SER A 90 2.93 -5.46 8.40
N ARG A 91 3.84 -6.15 9.06
CA ARG A 91 5.26 -6.17 8.73
C ARG A 91 5.71 -7.60 8.51
N ILE A 92 6.38 -7.83 7.40
CA ILE A 92 6.95 -9.13 7.03
C ILE A 92 8.43 -8.93 6.78
N GLN A 93 9.26 -9.63 7.55
CA GLN A 93 10.70 -9.69 7.31
C GLN A 93 10.97 -10.82 6.32
N PHE A 94 11.55 -10.51 5.17
CA PHE A 94 11.92 -11.53 4.21
C PHE A 94 13.26 -12.16 4.61
N THR A 95 13.28 -13.50 4.57
CA THR A 95 14.44 -14.33 4.92
C THR A 95 14.62 -15.44 3.89
N PRO A 96 15.82 -16.04 3.77
CA PRO A 96 16.07 -17.08 2.77
C PRO A 96 15.21 -18.34 2.91
N ASP A 97 14.66 -18.59 4.08
CA ASP A 97 13.81 -19.75 4.40
C ASP A 97 12.30 -19.43 4.35
N LEU A 98 11.91 -18.19 4.06
CA LEU A 98 10.52 -17.76 4.02
C LEU A 98 9.74 -18.45 2.90
N MET A 99 8.64 -19.09 3.24
CA MET A 99 7.76 -19.78 2.29
C MET A 99 6.59 -18.90 1.84
N PRO A 100 6.01 -19.13 0.65
CA PRO A 100 4.79 -18.42 0.22
C PRO A 100 3.64 -18.53 1.24
N SER A 101 3.46 -19.68 1.89
CA SER A 101 2.45 -19.88 2.92
C SER A 101 2.61 -18.98 4.14
N ASP A 102 3.85 -18.57 4.47
CA ASP A 102 4.12 -17.68 5.60
C ASP A 102 3.64 -16.25 5.29
N VAL A 103 3.60 -15.89 4.01
CA VAL A 103 3.13 -14.59 3.53
C VAL A 103 1.62 -14.60 3.27
N LEU A 104 1.15 -15.61 2.52
CA LEU A 104 -0.23 -15.68 2.03
C LEU A 104 -1.18 -16.28 3.06
N GLY A 105 -0.69 -17.13 3.93
CA GLY A 105 -1.52 -17.96 4.83
C GLY A 105 -1.62 -19.39 4.37
N THR A 106 -2.29 -20.19 5.15
CA THR A 106 -2.37 -21.65 4.95
C THR A 106 -3.72 -22.21 5.37
N SER A 107 -4.13 -23.33 4.76
CA SER A 107 -5.31 -24.07 5.18
C SER A 107 -4.94 -25.07 6.25
N VAL A 108 -5.66 -25.05 7.36
CA VAL A 108 -5.46 -25.93 8.52
C VAL A 108 -6.70 -26.77 8.75
N LEU A 109 -6.52 -28.06 9.01
CA LEU A 109 -7.63 -28.94 9.36
C LEU A 109 -8.15 -28.59 10.77
N ASN A 110 -9.37 -28.07 10.84
CA ASN A 110 -10.07 -27.92 12.10
C ASN A 110 -10.64 -29.28 12.55
N GLN A 111 -10.03 -29.86 13.56
CA GLN A 111 -10.41 -31.21 14.07
C GLN A 111 -11.85 -31.25 14.64
N LYS A 112 -12.41 -30.12 15.09
CA LYS A 112 -13.76 -30.08 15.66
C LYS A 112 -14.84 -30.12 14.57
N THR A 113 -14.59 -29.45 13.44
CA THR A 113 -15.52 -29.36 12.30
C THR A 113 -15.20 -30.38 11.21
N ALA A 114 -14.05 -31.08 11.30
CA ALA A 114 -13.48 -31.98 10.27
C ALA A 114 -13.40 -31.26 8.87
N ALA A 115 -13.21 -29.95 8.87
CA ALA A 115 -13.11 -29.13 7.67
C ALA A 115 -11.78 -28.36 7.62
N PHE A 116 -11.30 -28.08 6.41
CA PHE A 116 -10.18 -27.18 6.21
C PHE A 116 -10.65 -25.74 6.36
N GLU A 117 -9.93 -24.98 7.18
CA GLU A 117 -10.14 -23.55 7.41
C GLU A 117 -8.90 -22.79 6.97
N PHE A 118 -9.10 -21.76 6.13
CA PHE A 118 -8.01 -20.90 5.73
C PHE A 118 -7.68 -19.90 6.82
N ILE A 119 -6.40 -19.88 7.23
CA ILE A 119 -5.84 -18.89 8.15
C ILE A 119 -5.09 -17.85 7.29
N PRO A 120 -5.61 -16.62 7.18
CA PRO A 120 -4.98 -15.57 6.40
C PRO A 120 -3.59 -15.22 6.91
N GLY A 121 -2.63 -15.09 6.00
CA GLY A 121 -1.28 -14.65 6.31
C GLY A 121 -1.18 -13.14 6.53
N PRO A 122 0.02 -12.66 6.88
CA PRO A 122 0.26 -11.26 7.18
C PRO A 122 0.06 -10.31 5.98
N VAL A 123 0.00 -10.81 4.76
CA VAL A 123 -0.30 -10.01 3.57
C VAL A 123 -1.73 -9.45 3.60
N PHE A 124 -2.66 -10.05 4.35
CA PHE A 124 -4.03 -9.57 4.53
C PHE A 124 -4.11 -8.38 5.49
N ALA A 125 -3.49 -7.29 5.07
CA ALA A 125 -3.52 -6.00 5.73
C ALA A 125 -3.65 -4.90 4.66
N ASN A 126 -3.96 -3.68 5.08
CA ASN A 126 -4.10 -2.54 4.17
C ASN A 126 -2.74 -1.99 3.75
N ILE A 127 -1.85 -1.81 4.72
CA ILE A 127 -0.47 -1.38 4.49
C ILE A 127 0.46 -2.50 4.93
N VAL A 128 1.17 -3.09 3.97
CA VAL A 128 2.09 -4.21 4.20
C VAL A 128 3.51 -3.73 3.98
N LEU A 129 4.30 -3.68 5.05
CA LEU A 129 5.73 -3.42 4.96
C LEU A 129 6.47 -4.75 4.75
N ILE A 130 7.20 -4.84 3.66
CA ILE A 130 8.10 -5.95 3.37
C ILE A 130 9.54 -5.49 3.60
N ASP A 131 10.16 -5.97 4.65
CA ASP A 131 11.58 -5.67 4.86
C ASP A 131 12.45 -6.68 4.11
N GLU A 132 13.43 -6.14 3.37
CA GLU A 132 14.46 -6.89 2.64
C GLU A 132 13.89 -7.88 1.60
N ILE A 133 13.01 -7.38 0.72
CA ILE A 133 12.30 -8.19 -0.29
C ILE A 133 13.22 -9.08 -1.13
N ASN A 134 14.47 -8.65 -1.34
CA ASN A 134 15.48 -9.36 -2.10
C ASN A 134 16.16 -10.51 -1.32
N ARG A 135 15.82 -10.78 -0.06
CA ARG A 135 16.38 -11.90 0.73
C ARG A 135 15.61 -13.19 0.60
N SER A 136 14.35 -13.16 0.17
CA SER A 136 13.57 -14.41 0.06
C SER A 136 13.77 -15.11 -1.28
N PRO A 137 13.48 -16.42 -1.35
CA PRO A 137 13.50 -17.17 -2.59
C PRO A 137 12.56 -16.59 -3.63
N ALA A 138 12.92 -16.75 -4.93
CA ALA A 138 12.14 -16.26 -6.05
C ALA A 138 10.66 -16.73 -6.03
N LYS A 139 10.39 -17.93 -5.50
CA LYS A 139 9.02 -18.46 -5.36
C LYS A 139 8.17 -17.62 -4.41
N THR A 140 8.73 -17.17 -3.29
CA THR A 140 8.02 -16.32 -2.31
C THR A 140 7.83 -14.90 -2.84
N GLN A 141 8.84 -14.37 -3.54
CA GLN A 141 8.71 -13.09 -4.25
C GLN A 141 7.59 -13.15 -5.30
N ALA A 142 7.55 -14.21 -6.14
CA ALA A 142 6.54 -14.38 -7.18
C ALA A 142 5.11 -14.41 -6.59
N ALA A 143 4.91 -15.13 -5.47
CA ALA A 143 3.62 -15.18 -4.80
C ALA A 143 3.19 -13.79 -4.27
N LEU A 144 4.10 -13.02 -3.71
CA LEU A 144 3.81 -11.64 -3.31
C LEU A 144 3.44 -10.76 -4.50
N PHE A 145 4.20 -10.84 -5.60
CA PHE A 145 3.94 -10.03 -6.80
C PHE A 145 2.61 -10.37 -7.48
N GLU A 146 2.20 -11.63 -7.44
CA GLU A 146 0.87 -12.05 -7.89
C GLU A 146 -0.23 -11.35 -7.08
N VAL A 147 -0.11 -11.35 -5.75
CA VAL A 147 -1.07 -10.65 -4.87
C VAL A 147 -1.07 -9.13 -5.11
N MET A 148 0.08 -8.52 -5.36
CA MET A 148 0.18 -7.09 -5.65
C MET A 148 -0.57 -6.71 -6.93
N GLU A 149 -0.52 -7.57 -7.95
CA GLU A 149 -1.16 -7.32 -9.23
C GLU A 149 -2.65 -7.65 -9.21
N GLU A 150 -2.97 -8.87 -8.77
CA GLU A 150 -4.34 -9.40 -8.83
C GLU A 150 -5.24 -8.89 -7.69
N ARG A 151 -4.67 -8.32 -6.62
CA ARG A 151 -5.39 -7.87 -5.42
C ARG A 151 -6.23 -8.98 -4.77
N GLN A 152 -5.91 -10.23 -5.05
CA GLN A 152 -6.59 -11.41 -4.57
C GLN A 152 -5.69 -12.64 -4.63
N ILE A 153 -6.07 -13.69 -3.90
CA ILE A 153 -5.46 -15.01 -4.00
C ILE A 153 -6.52 -16.09 -4.08
N THR A 154 -6.18 -17.21 -4.68
CA THR A 154 -7.05 -18.40 -4.71
C THR A 154 -6.41 -19.51 -3.89
N ILE A 155 -7.09 -19.94 -2.82
CA ILE A 155 -6.65 -21.07 -1.96
C ILE A 155 -7.80 -22.07 -1.85
N ASP A 156 -7.51 -23.33 -2.10
CA ASP A 156 -8.49 -24.42 -2.08
C ASP A 156 -9.75 -24.12 -2.92
N GLY A 157 -9.55 -23.47 -4.07
CA GLY A 157 -10.64 -23.10 -4.98
C GLY A 157 -11.52 -21.94 -4.52
N LYS A 158 -11.16 -21.28 -3.43
CA LYS A 158 -11.85 -20.07 -2.94
C LYS A 158 -11.02 -18.84 -3.17
N LEU A 159 -11.70 -17.77 -3.60
CA LEU A 159 -11.11 -16.47 -3.83
C LEU A 159 -11.11 -15.62 -2.55
N TYR A 160 -9.98 -15.01 -2.24
CA TYR A 160 -9.79 -14.11 -1.11
C TYR A 160 -9.22 -12.78 -1.61
N SER A 161 -10.02 -11.73 -1.56
CA SER A 161 -9.60 -10.38 -2.00
C SER A 161 -8.85 -9.62 -0.92
N MET A 162 -7.90 -8.80 -1.33
CA MET A 162 -7.18 -7.90 -0.41
C MET A 162 -8.08 -6.75 0.05
N PRO A 163 -7.98 -6.34 1.33
CA PRO A 163 -8.79 -5.24 1.85
C PRO A 163 -8.31 -3.89 1.27
N PRO A 164 -9.18 -3.11 0.61
CA PRO A 164 -8.79 -1.78 0.13
C PRO A 164 -8.74 -0.76 1.29
N PRO A 165 -7.81 0.23 1.24
CA PRO A 165 -6.67 0.31 0.32
C PRO A 165 -5.70 -0.85 0.56
N PHE A 166 -5.03 -1.33 -0.50
CA PHE A 166 -3.98 -2.33 -0.36
C PHE A 166 -2.68 -1.79 -0.95
N MET A 167 -1.73 -1.47 -0.08
CA MET A 167 -0.45 -0.91 -0.47
C MET A 167 0.71 -1.71 0.12
N VAL A 168 1.60 -2.18 -0.74
CA VAL A 168 2.87 -2.80 -0.34
C VAL A 168 3.96 -1.74 -0.36
N VAL A 169 4.67 -1.63 0.75
CA VAL A 169 5.88 -0.82 0.91
C VAL A 169 7.03 -1.80 1.11
N ALA A 170 7.75 -2.10 0.04
CA ALA A 170 8.87 -3.02 0.10
C ALA A 170 10.19 -2.27 0.32
N THR A 171 11.12 -2.87 1.06
CA THR A 171 12.47 -2.33 1.21
C THR A 171 13.51 -3.27 0.60
N GLN A 172 14.55 -2.70 0.03
CA GLN A 172 15.75 -3.44 -0.33
C GLN A 172 17.00 -2.69 0.14
N ASN A 173 18.02 -3.46 0.53
CA ASN A 173 19.33 -2.91 0.87
C ASN A 173 20.25 -3.07 -0.35
N PRO A 174 20.73 -1.97 -0.96
CA PRO A 174 21.59 -2.05 -2.14
C PRO A 174 23.01 -2.54 -1.84
N ILE A 175 23.43 -2.53 -0.56
CA ILE A 175 24.81 -2.83 -0.17
C ILE A 175 25.00 -4.33 0.09
N GLU A 176 23.99 -5.01 0.54
CA GLU A 176 24.05 -6.45 0.83
C GLU A 176 23.92 -7.26 -0.46
N GLN A 177 25.02 -7.85 -0.90
CA GLN A 177 25.08 -8.72 -2.09
C GLN A 177 25.07 -10.20 -1.75
N GLU A 178 25.52 -10.61 -0.55
CA GLU A 178 25.50 -12.00 -0.12
C GLU A 178 24.09 -12.45 0.32
N GLY A 179 23.65 -13.58 -0.22
CA GLY A 179 22.36 -14.18 0.12
C GLY A 179 21.13 -13.40 -0.39
N THR A 180 21.31 -12.54 -1.41
CA THR A 180 20.22 -11.77 -2.00
C THR A 180 19.89 -12.25 -3.42
N TYR A 181 18.62 -12.19 -3.76
CA TYR A 181 18.09 -12.46 -5.09
C TYR A 181 17.69 -11.12 -5.72
N ALA A 182 18.41 -10.70 -6.75
CA ALA A 182 18.06 -9.46 -7.46
C ALA A 182 16.63 -9.53 -8.01
N LEU A 183 15.86 -8.45 -7.83
CA LEU A 183 14.55 -8.35 -8.45
C LEU A 183 14.70 -8.14 -9.95
N PRO A 184 14.09 -9.00 -10.79
CA PRO A 184 14.04 -8.78 -12.24
C PRO A 184 13.33 -7.46 -12.57
N GLU A 185 13.71 -6.82 -13.69
CA GLU A 185 13.09 -5.55 -14.12
C GLU A 185 11.57 -5.66 -14.26
N ALA A 186 11.06 -6.78 -14.80
CA ALA A 186 9.62 -7.04 -14.89
C ALA A 186 8.88 -7.08 -13.54
N GLN A 187 9.58 -7.30 -12.44
CA GLN A 187 9.01 -7.23 -11.09
C GLN A 187 9.08 -5.81 -10.51
N LEU A 188 10.04 -5.01 -10.95
CA LEU A 188 10.15 -3.61 -10.55
C LEU A 188 9.00 -2.76 -11.10
N ASP A 189 8.46 -3.10 -12.26
CA ASP A 189 7.32 -2.42 -12.90
C ASP A 189 6.02 -2.48 -12.07
N ARG A 190 5.94 -3.38 -11.09
CA ARG A 190 4.80 -3.46 -10.17
C ARG A 190 4.81 -2.38 -9.08
N PHE A 191 5.94 -1.70 -8.93
CA PHE A 191 6.07 -0.58 -8.02
C PHE A 191 5.86 0.74 -8.77
N LEU A 192 4.92 1.56 -8.29
CA LEU A 192 4.70 2.90 -8.86
C LEU A 192 5.93 3.79 -8.69
N PHE A 193 6.62 3.65 -7.54
CA PHE A 193 7.85 4.39 -7.25
C PHE A 193 8.95 3.49 -6.72
N LYS A 194 10.18 3.75 -7.17
CA LYS A 194 11.41 3.30 -6.53
C LYS A 194 12.08 4.50 -5.86
N ILE A 195 11.99 4.58 -4.54
CA ILE A 195 12.45 5.72 -3.73
C ILE A 195 13.83 5.41 -3.15
N LYS A 196 14.79 6.30 -3.41
CA LYS A 196 16.11 6.21 -2.78
C LYS A 196 16.17 7.07 -1.53
N VAL A 197 16.12 6.42 -0.36
CA VAL A 197 16.19 7.10 0.93
C VAL A 197 17.65 7.26 1.34
N LYS A 198 18.06 8.51 1.49
CA LYS A 198 19.41 8.90 1.91
C LYS A 198 19.48 9.06 3.43
N TYR A 199 20.72 9.12 3.97
CA TYR A 199 20.90 9.55 5.36
C TYR A 199 20.41 10.99 5.54
N PRO A 200 19.85 11.31 6.73
CA PRO A 200 19.52 12.67 7.09
C PRO A 200 20.76 13.59 6.99
N LYS A 201 20.53 14.88 6.78
CA LYS A 201 21.59 15.87 6.89
C LYS A 201 21.97 16.06 8.36
N VAL A 202 23.15 16.61 8.61
CA VAL A 202 23.65 16.83 9.99
C VAL A 202 22.67 17.68 10.81
N GLU A 203 22.05 18.70 10.18
CA GLU A 203 21.05 19.54 10.83
C GLU A 203 19.80 18.74 11.24
N ASP A 204 19.38 17.80 10.40
CA ASP A 204 18.24 16.93 10.68
C ASP A 204 18.57 15.88 11.74
N GLU A 205 19.80 15.36 11.77
CA GLU A 205 20.25 14.46 12.85
C GLU A 205 20.20 15.15 14.21
N VAL A 206 20.65 16.41 14.31
CA VAL A 206 20.55 17.20 15.54
C VAL A 206 19.10 17.37 15.96
N ARG A 207 18.20 17.68 15.03
CA ARG A 207 16.76 17.80 15.30
C ARG A 207 16.15 16.47 15.75
N ILE A 208 16.53 15.35 15.13
CA ILE A 208 16.10 14.01 15.54
C ILE A 208 16.49 13.73 16.99
N LEU A 209 17.74 14.02 17.37
CA LEU A 209 18.23 13.82 18.74
C LEU A 209 17.47 14.70 19.75
N GLN A 210 17.24 15.98 19.43
CA GLN A 210 16.48 16.90 20.27
C GLN A 210 15.04 16.40 20.48
N THR A 211 14.35 16.05 19.39
CA THR A 211 12.98 15.54 19.44
C THR A 211 12.88 14.24 20.22
N HIS A 212 13.86 13.35 20.07
CA HIS A 212 13.91 12.10 20.82
C HIS A 212 14.09 12.37 22.33
N HIS A 213 14.93 13.33 22.71
CA HIS A 213 15.14 13.72 24.10
C HIS A 213 13.88 14.35 24.71
N GLU A 214 13.18 15.21 23.97
CA GLU A 214 11.96 15.88 24.41
C GLU A 214 10.79 14.91 24.64
N ARG A 215 10.72 13.82 23.86
CA ARG A 215 9.68 12.79 23.99
C ARG A 215 9.74 12.00 25.29
N LYS A 216 10.85 12.02 26.03
CA LYS A 216 11.01 11.35 27.34
C LYS A 216 10.51 9.91 27.38
N GLY A 217 10.71 9.14 26.30
CA GLY A 217 10.29 7.76 26.18
C GLY A 217 8.87 7.53 25.67
N ASN A 218 8.12 8.58 25.35
CA ASN A 218 6.83 8.42 24.64
C ASN A 218 7.06 7.87 23.24
N LEU A 219 6.25 6.86 22.88
CA LEU A 219 6.34 6.25 21.56
C LEU A 219 5.74 7.20 20.50
N PRO A 220 6.42 7.42 19.37
CA PRO A 220 5.94 8.29 18.28
C PRO A 220 4.52 7.95 17.80
N GLN A 221 4.14 6.68 17.90
CA GLN A 221 2.81 6.19 17.49
C GLN A 221 1.66 6.81 18.29
N ASN A 222 1.91 7.22 19.53
CA ASN A 222 0.89 7.84 20.40
C ASN A 222 0.62 9.31 20.02
N GLU A 223 1.46 9.89 19.17
CA GLU A 223 1.32 11.27 18.70
C GLU A 223 0.51 11.39 17.40
N ILE A 224 0.28 10.25 16.71
CA ILE A 224 -0.45 10.18 15.45
C ILE A 224 -1.95 10.04 15.72
N LYS A 225 -2.73 10.83 14.98
CA LYS A 225 -4.18 10.72 14.95
C LYS A 225 -4.63 10.31 13.54
N PRO A 226 -5.66 9.48 13.40
CA PRO A 226 -6.26 9.19 12.11
C PRO A 226 -6.73 10.48 11.42
N VAL A 227 -6.37 10.64 10.16
CA VAL A 227 -6.77 11.77 9.30
C VAL A 227 -7.79 11.31 8.27
N LEU A 228 -7.55 10.14 7.69
CA LEU A 228 -8.43 9.52 6.70
C LEU A 228 -8.98 8.23 7.27
N THR A 229 -10.30 8.13 7.33
CA THR A 229 -10.98 6.87 7.65
C THR A 229 -11.12 6.02 6.38
N LEU A 230 -11.26 4.71 6.54
CA LEU A 230 -11.51 3.79 5.41
C LEU A 230 -12.77 4.16 4.62
N GLU A 231 -13.78 4.75 5.26
CA GLU A 231 -15.01 5.22 4.61
C GLU A 231 -14.73 6.39 3.68
N ASN A 232 -13.96 7.37 4.13
CA ASN A 232 -13.58 8.53 3.33
C ASN A 232 -12.66 8.13 2.17
N TYR A 233 -11.77 7.13 2.37
CA TYR A 233 -10.93 6.61 1.29
C TYR A 233 -11.77 5.91 0.20
N LYS A 234 -12.73 5.07 0.57
CA LYS A 234 -13.61 4.36 -0.39
C LYS A 234 -14.47 5.32 -1.20
N SER A 235 -14.91 6.42 -0.63
CA SER A 235 -15.67 7.45 -1.33
C SER A 235 -14.83 8.25 -2.34
N SER A 236 -13.49 8.31 -2.15
CA SER A 236 -12.57 9.01 -3.06
C SER A 236 -12.09 8.17 -4.24
N GLY A 237 -12.17 6.84 -4.16
CA GLY A 237 -11.53 5.92 -5.09
C GLY A 237 -12.36 4.71 -5.50
N ASN A 238 -13.67 4.84 -5.76
CA ASN A 238 -14.45 3.70 -6.24
C ASN A 238 -14.08 3.36 -7.71
N ARG A 239 -12.95 2.69 -7.92
CA ARG A 239 -12.60 1.96 -9.13
C ARG A 239 -12.65 0.45 -8.92
N SER A 240 -13.51 -0.05 -8.03
CA SER A 240 -13.91 -1.46 -8.03
C SER A 240 -15.20 -1.59 -8.83
N GLY A 241 -15.15 -1.27 -10.10
CA GLY A 241 -16.21 -1.39 -11.07
C GLY A 241 -15.80 -2.36 -12.14
N LYS A 242 -16.29 -3.61 -12.01
CA LYS A 242 -16.61 -4.53 -13.10
C LYS A 242 -15.43 -5.07 -13.92
N TYR A 243 -14.88 -6.15 -13.45
CA TYR A 243 -14.58 -7.28 -14.31
C TYR A 243 -15.57 -8.40 -13.90
N GLU A 244 -16.73 -8.43 -14.54
CA GLU A 244 -17.52 -9.62 -14.75
C GLU A 244 -16.98 -10.35 -15.98
#